data_090db57958a4c27c2c83fa8a4958de24
#
_entry.id   090db57958a4c27c2c83fa8a4958de24
#
_cell.length_a   1.000
_cell.length_b   1.000
_cell.length_c   1.000
_cell.angle_alpha   90.00
_cell.angle_beta   90.00
_cell.angle_gamma   90.00
#
_symmetry.space_group_name_H-M   'P 1'
#
loop_
_entity.id
_entity.type
_entity.pdbx_description
1 polymer ?
#
loop_
_entity_poly.entity_id
_entity_poly.type
_entity_poly.pdbx_seq_one_letter_code
_entity_poly.pdbx_strand_id
1 'polypeptide(L)'
;RNFLDLNPTGGVIYFESESAISKSMIEERGIDSNRMIMMPVATIEEFRTQACRILDKYLKEPKEERVPMLFVLDSLGMLSTTKEMEDVANDKQVRDMTKSQLIKGAFRVLTLKLGQAQVPMIVTNHTYDVIGSYVPAKEMGGGTGLKYAASTIIYLSKSKERDSKKEVVGNIIKCEAKKSRLTVEGSKVATRLFFDERGLDKYYGL
;
A
#
# COMPACT_ATOMS: atom_id res chain seq x y z
N ARG A 1 -8.51 -0.59 10.33
CA ARG A 1 -9.42 -0.93 11.40
C ARG A 1 -8.92 -2.15 12.17
N ASN A 2 -8.87 -3.35 11.58
CA ASN A 2 -8.51 -4.60 12.31
C ASN A 2 -7.20 -4.49 13.12
N PHE A 3 -6.18 -3.80 12.60
CA PHE A 3 -4.93 -3.59 13.33
C PHE A 3 -5.18 -2.78 14.63
N LEU A 4 -5.95 -1.71 14.54
CA LEU A 4 -6.27 -0.86 15.69
C LEU A 4 -7.18 -1.57 16.71
N ASP A 5 -8.10 -2.40 16.24
CA ASP A 5 -8.99 -3.21 17.10
C ASP A 5 -8.18 -4.24 17.92
N LEU A 6 -7.17 -4.87 17.29
CA LEU A 6 -6.27 -5.84 17.93
C LEU A 6 -5.19 -5.19 18.81
N ASN A 7 -4.91 -3.90 18.63
CA ASN A 7 -3.85 -3.19 19.33
C ASN A 7 -4.43 -1.90 19.96
N PRO A 8 -5.04 -1.94 21.15
CA PRO A 8 -5.73 -0.79 21.74
C PRO A 8 -4.88 0.46 21.90
N THR A 9 -3.58 0.33 22.15
CA THR A 9 -2.62 1.44 22.26
C THR A 9 -1.91 1.76 20.96
N GLY A 10 -2.09 0.94 19.92
CA GLY A 10 -1.37 1.07 18.65
C GLY A 10 -1.84 2.25 17.78
N GLY A 11 -1.02 2.63 16.82
CA GLY A 11 -1.30 3.70 15.87
C GLY A 11 -0.90 3.35 14.44
N VAL A 12 -1.41 4.14 13.49
CA VAL A 12 -1.12 4.01 12.06
C VAL A 12 -0.43 5.26 11.57
N ILE A 13 0.70 5.09 10.89
CA ILE A 13 1.33 6.15 10.10
C ILE A 13 0.94 5.90 8.64
N TYR A 14 0.17 6.83 8.09
CA TYR A 14 -0.38 6.72 6.74
C TYR A 14 0.31 7.74 5.83
N PHE A 15 1.20 7.26 4.97
CA PHE A 15 1.83 8.07 3.93
C PHE A 15 0.89 8.14 2.74
N GLU A 16 0.42 9.34 2.44
CA GLU A 16 -0.63 9.63 1.49
C GLU A 16 -0.06 10.39 0.28
N SER A 17 -0.24 9.87 -0.93
CA SER A 17 0.30 10.45 -2.16
C SER A 17 -0.75 10.85 -3.18
N GLU A 18 -2.03 10.62 -2.92
CA GLU A 18 -3.11 10.81 -3.89
C GLU A 18 -4.06 11.96 -3.52
N SER A 19 -3.94 12.52 -2.31
CA SER A 19 -4.87 13.50 -1.73
C SER A 19 -6.33 13.05 -1.76
N ALA A 20 -6.55 11.72 -1.62
CA ALA A 20 -7.84 11.08 -1.83
C ALA A 20 -8.59 10.77 -0.52
N ILE A 21 -7.90 10.75 0.62
CA ILE A 21 -8.48 10.33 1.89
C ILE A 21 -8.71 11.51 2.81
N SER A 22 -9.96 11.67 3.26
CA SER A 22 -10.35 12.64 4.27
C SER A 22 -10.54 12.00 5.65
N LYS A 23 -10.48 12.82 6.69
CA LYS A 23 -10.77 12.40 8.07
C LYS A 23 -12.17 11.79 8.20
N SER A 24 -13.17 12.40 7.57
CA SER A 24 -14.56 11.91 7.57
C SER A 24 -14.66 10.50 6.97
N MET A 25 -13.98 10.23 5.86
CA MET A 25 -13.96 8.91 5.24
C MET A 25 -13.37 7.82 6.15
N ILE A 26 -12.40 8.18 6.99
CA ILE A 26 -11.78 7.29 7.98
C ILE A 26 -12.79 6.97 9.09
N GLU A 27 -13.43 8.00 9.62
CA GLU A 27 -14.41 7.89 10.72
C GLU A 27 -15.68 7.15 10.31
N GLU A 28 -16.21 7.38 9.11
CA GLU A 28 -17.35 6.65 8.53
C GLU A 28 -17.10 5.13 8.43
N ARG A 29 -15.84 4.73 8.33
CA ARG A 29 -15.45 3.31 8.33
C ARG A 29 -15.20 2.73 9.72
N GLY A 30 -15.53 3.50 10.77
CA GLY A 30 -15.34 3.11 12.16
C GLY A 30 -13.87 3.00 12.57
N ILE A 31 -13.02 3.86 12.01
CA ILE A 31 -11.60 3.95 12.37
C ILE A 31 -11.42 5.21 13.22
N ASP A 32 -10.77 5.07 14.38
CA ASP A 32 -10.43 6.22 15.22
C ASP A 32 -9.34 7.07 14.55
N SER A 33 -9.73 8.22 14.03
CA SER A 33 -8.84 9.15 13.34
C SER A 33 -7.73 9.73 14.24
N ASN A 34 -7.93 9.74 15.58
CA ASN A 34 -6.90 10.22 16.52
C ASN A 34 -5.73 9.24 16.64
N ARG A 35 -5.91 8.00 16.19
CA ARG A 35 -4.88 6.97 16.16
C ARG A 35 -4.23 6.80 14.78
N MET A 36 -4.51 7.74 13.86
CA MET A 36 -3.89 7.79 12.53
C MET A 36 -3.17 9.12 12.35
N ILE A 37 -1.91 9.03 11.97
CA ILE A 37 -1.12 10.19 11.54
C ILE A 37 -1.05 10.16 10.03
N MET A 38 -1.72 11.12 9.39
CA MET A 38 -1.68 11.31 7.94
C MET A 38 -0.45 12.14 7.57
N MET A 39 0.38 11.61 6.69
CA MET A 39 1.62 12.24 6.23
C MET A 39 1.59 12.36 4.71
N PRO A 40 1.26 13.53 4.15
CA PRO A 40 1.37 13.76 2.72
C PRO A 40 2.82 13.57 2.26
N VAL A 41 3.01 12.85 1.16
CA VAL A 41 4.32 12.63 0.54
C VAL A 41 4.20 12.70 -0.98
N ALA A 42 5.09 13.43 -1.63
CA ALA A 42 5.09 13.61 -3.07
C ALA A 42 6.20 12.81 -3.77
N THR A 43 7.32 12.57 -3.09
CA THR A 43 8.49 11.90 -3.67
C THR A 43 8.92 10.67 -2.89
N ILE A 44 9.61 9.76 -3.60
CA ILE A 44 10.19 8.54 -3.02
C ILE A 44 11.23 8.91 -1.95
N GLU A 45 12.01 9.95 -2.18
CA GLU A 45 13.03 10.43 -1.27
C GLU A 45 12.43 11.01 0.01
N GLU A 46 11.35 11.77 -0.12
CA GLU A 46 10.61 12.32 1.02
C GLU A 46 10.01 11.19 1.86
N PHE A 47 9.26 10.30 1.24
CA PHE A 47 8.70 9.13 1.89
C PHE A 47 9.76 8.34 2.65
N ARG A 48 10.87 7.96 1.98
CA ARG A 48 11.98 7.24 2.60
C ARG A 48 12.53 7.98 3.81
N THR A 49 12.76 9.27 3.67
CA THR A 49 13.37 10.10 4.73
C THR A 49 12.47 10.18 5.96
N GLN A 50 11.17 10.43 5.76
CA GLN A 50 10.21 10.52 6.85
C GLN A 50 10.02 9.16 7.53
N ALA A 51 9.84 8.09 6.77
CA ALA A 51 9.69 6.74 7.30
C ALA A 51 10.93 6.31 8.12
N CYS A 52 12.14 6.57 7.62
CA CYS A 52 13.37 6.26 8.35
C CYS A 52 13.47 7.07 9.64
N ARG A 53 13.16 8.37 9.64
CA ARG A 53 13.20 9.22 10.84
C ARG A 53 12.26 8.71 11.93
N ILE A 54 11.06 8.31 11.57
CA ILE A 54 10.07 7.75 12.50
C ILE A 54 10.60 6.44 13.10
N LEU A 55 11.10 5.53 12.26
CA LEU A 55 11.66 4.26 12.71
C LEU A 55 12.89 4.45 13.59
N ASP A 56 13.78 5.39 13.26
CA ASP A 56 14.97 5.68 14.07
C ASP A 56 14.60 6.25 15.45
N LYS A 57 13.56 7.09 15.52
CA LYS A 57 13.04 7.57 16.80
C LYS A 57 12.41 6.42 17.59
N TYR A 58 11.55 5.63 16.95
CA TYR A 58 10.87 4.50 17.56
C TYR A 58 11.85 3.45 18.11
N LEU A 59 12.97 3.20 17.41
CA LEU A 59 13.98 2.24 17.82
C LEU A 59 14.82 2.72 19.04
N LYS A 60 14.81 4.03 19.34
CA LYS A 60 15.48 4.59 20.54
C LYS A 60 14.66 4.37 21.80
N GLU A 61 13.33 4.20 21.68
CA GLU A 61 12.50 3.90 22.83
C GLU A 61 12.80 2.48 23.36
N PRO A 62 12.75 2.24 24.67
CA PRO A 62 12.83 0.92 25.24
C PRO A 62 11.79 -0.02 24.62
N LYS A 63 12.16 -1.26 24.39
CA LYS A 63 11.29 -2.21 23.66
C LYS A 63 9.92 -2.39 24.34
N GLU A 64 9.93 -2.33 25.66
CA GLU A 64 8.76 -2.51 26.53
C GLU A 64 7.79 -1.31 26.47
N GLU A 65 8.28 -0.14 26.08
CA GLU A 65 7.51 1.10 25.98
C GLU A 65 6.99 1.36 24.56
N ARG A 66 7.44 0.56 23.58
CA ARG A 66 7.04 0.75 22.19
C ARG A 66 5.59 0.36 21.97
N VAL A 67 4.78 1.32 21.52
CA VAL A 67 3.40 1.05 21.14
C VAL A 67 3.34 0.37 19.77
N PRO A 68 2.43 -0.58 19.54
CA PRO A 68 2.25 -1.21 18.22
C PRO A 68 2.01 -0.16 17.13
N MET A 69 2.73 -0.28 16.01
CA MET A 69 2.66 0.68 14.91
C MET A 69 2.46 -0.05 13.58
N LEU A 70 1.65 0.51 12.69
CA LEU A 70 1.49 0.06 11.31
C LEU A 70 1.83 1.20 10.35
N PHE A 71 2.67 0.92 9.35
CA PHE A 71 2.91 1.83 8.24
C PHE A 71 2.02 1.48 7.05
N VAL A 72 1.45 2.49 6.43
CA VAL A 72 0.71 2.37 5.16
C VAL A 72 1.27 3.39 4.18
N LEU A 73 1.54 2.98 2.95
CA LEU A 73 1.85 3.88 1.82
C LEU A 73 0.79 3.69 0.75
N ASP A 74 0.05 4.74 0.47
CA ASP A 74 -1.02 4.76 -0.52
C ASP A 74 -0.88 6.00 -1.43
N SER A 75 -0.37 5.82 -2.63
CA SER A 75 0.20 4.62 -3.27
C SER A 75 1.65 4.87 -3.72
N LEU A 76 2.45 3.82 -3.80
CA LEU A 76 3.82 3.93 -4.31
C LEU A 76 3.85 4.39 -5.78
N GLY A 77 2.85 3.99 -6.57
CA GLY A 77 2.79 4.32 -8.00
C GLY A 77 2.70 5.82 -8.29
N MET A 78 2.10 6.59 -7.38
CA MET A 78 1.90 8.04 -7.52
C MET A 78 3.11 8.86 -7.08
N LEU A 79 4.03 8.29 -6.31
CA LEU A 79 5.23 9.02 -5.92
C LEU A 79 6.11 9.34 -7.13
N SER A 80 6.53 10.59 -7.23
CA SER A 80 7.54 11.07 -8.18
C SER A 80 8.96 10.88 -7.60
N THR A 81 9.97 11.26 -8.35
CA THR A 81 11.31 11.51 -7.83
C THR A 81 11.52 13.01 -7.64
N THR A 82 12.45 13.42 -6.79
CA THR A 82 12.80 14.84 -6.64
C THR A 82 13.22 15.42 -8.00
N LYS A 83 13.98 14.65 -8.77
CA LYS A 83 14.41 15.06 -10.12
C LYS A 83 13.22 15.25 -11.08
N GLU A 84 12.24 14.32 -11.07
CA GLU A 84 11.03 14.43 -11.89
C GLU A 84 10.24 15.71 -11.57
N MET A 85 10.14 16.05 -10.28
CA MET A 85 9.49 17.30 -9.83
C MET A 85 10.25 18.55 -10.29
N GLU A 86 11.59 18.54 -10.20
CA GLU A 86 12.43 19.65 -10.68
C GLU A 86 12.38 19.80 -12.22
N ASP A 87 12.38 18.69 -12.95
CA ASP A 87 12.31 18.71 -14.42
C ASP A 87 10.96 19.28 -14.88
N VAL A 88 9.84 18.93 -14.23
CA VAL A 88 8.52 19.51 -14.51
C VAL A 88 8.49 21.02 -14.20
N ALA A 89 9.07 21.45 -13.08
CA ALA A 89 9.13 22.86 -12.71
C ALA A 89 9.97 23.70 -13.68
N ASN A 90 10.87 23.07 -14.43
CA ASN A 90 11.74 23.71 -15.45
C ASN A 90 11.30 23.43 -16.91
N ASP A 91 10.05 22.98 -17.12
CA ASP A 91 9.48 22.62 -18.43
C ASP A 91 10.31 21.58 -19.24
N LYS A 92 11.05 20.73 -18.55
CA LYS A 92 11.84 19.68 -19.17
C LYS A 92 11.02 18.39 -19.28
N GLN A 93 10.85 17.88 -20.48
CA GLN A 93 10.18 16.59 -20.76
C GLN A 93 11.19 15.43 -20.79
N VAL A 94 11.89 15.19 -19.70
CA VAL A 94 12.87 14.10 -19.60
C VAL A 94 12.29 12.97 -18.76
N ARG A 95 12.23 11.76 -19.33
CA ARG A 95 11.80 10.57 -18.59
C ARG A 95 12.86 10.18 -17.56
N ASP A 96 12.50 10.21 -16.30
CA ASP A 96 13.41 9.77 -15.23
C ASP A 96 13.54 8.23 -15.21
N MET A 97 14.71 7.75 -15.64
CA MET A 97 15.05 6.32 -15.66
C MET A 97 15.56 5.82 -14.29
N THR A 98 15.73 6.71 -13.31
CA THR A 98 16.30 6.37 -11.99
C THR A 98 15.25 5.95 -10.97
N LYS A 99 13.97 6.19 -11.23
CA LYS A 99 12.84 5.91 -10.32
C LYS A 99 12.89 4.48 -9.73
N SER A 100 13.09 3.47 -10.58
CA SER A 100 13.18 2.08 -10.12
C SER A 100 14.37 1.80 -9.21
N GLN A 101 15.50 2.49 -9.43
CA GLN A 101 16.69 2.36 -8.58
C GLN A 101 16.47 3.04 -7.24
N LEU A 102 15.82 4.21 -7.22
CA LEU A 102 15.45 4.92 -5.99
C LEU A 102 14.50 4.10 -5.14
N ILE A 103 13.45 3.50 -5.75
CA ILE A 103 12.54 2.58 -5.06
C ILE A 103 13.30 1.41 -4.47
N LYS A 104 14.17 0.75 -5.25
CA LYS A 104 15.00 -0.36 -4.77
C LYS A 104 15.88 0.05 -3.59
N GLY A 105 16.52 1.21 -3.67
CA GLY A 105 17.35 1.76 -2.61
C GLY A 105 16.55 2.07 -1.34
N ALA A 106 15.39 2.72 -1.47
CA ALA A 106 14.50 3.05 -0.37
C ALA A 106 14.04 1.80 0.38
N PHE A 107 13.48 0.83 -0.33
CA PHE A 107 12.94 -0.38 0.30
C PHE A 107 14.03 -1.30 0.87
N ARG A 108 15.25 -1.30 0.31
CA ARG A 108 16.38 -2.02 0.92
C ARG A 108 16.69 -1.53 2.33
N VAL A 109 16.69 -0.21 2.55
CA VAL A 109 16.91 0.38 3.86
C VAL A 109 15.72 0.21 4.78
N LEU A 110 14.51 0.51 4.26
CA LEU A 110 13.28 0.44 5.04
C LEU A 110 12.97 -0.98 5.54
N THR A 111 13.14 -2.01 4.71
CA THR A 111 12.89 -3.41 5.09
C THR A 111 13.72 -3.82 6.30
N LEU A 112 14.99 -3.40 6.35
CA LEU A 112 15.86 -3.69 7.49
C LEU A 112 15.35 -3.00 8.77
N LYS A 113 15.05 -1.70 8.68
CA LYS A 113 14.55 -0.92 9.83
C LYS A 113 13.17 -1.39 10.32
N LEU A 114 12.25 -1.68 9.41
CA LEU A 114 10.93 -2.23 9.72
C LEU A 114 11.06 -3.58 10.45
N GLY A 115 11.97 -4.44 9.97
CA GLY A 115 12.24 -5.73 10.63
C GLY A 115 12.81 -5.57 12.03
N GLN A 116 13.79 -4.67 12.23
CA GLN A 116 14.35 -4.36 13.55
C GLN A 116 13.30 -3.76 14.50
N ALA A 117 12.44 -2.90 13.99
CA ALA A 117 11.37 -2.26 14.75
C ALA A 117 10.16 -3.18 14.98
N GLN A 118 10.06 -4.30 14.26
CA GLN A 118 8.88 -5.17 14.21
C GLN A 118 7.60 -4.41 13.79
N VAL A 119 7.76 -3.42 12.91
CA VAL A 119 6.67 -2.61 12.37
C VAL A 119 6.24 -3.18 11.02
N PRO A 120 5.00 -3.69 10.89
CA PRO A 120 4.46 -4.11 9.60
C PRO A 120 4.21 -2.90 8.70
N MET A 121 4.31 -3.15 7.37
CA MET A 121 4.02 -2.13 6.37
C MET A 121 3.13 -2.68 5.26
N ILE A 122 2.11 -1.91 4.89
CA ILE A 122 1.25 -2.15 3.74
C ILE A 122 1.57 -1.10 2.68
N VAL A 123 1.75 -1.55 1.44
CA VAL A 123 1.99 -0.67 0.30
C VAL A 123 0.96 -0.99 -0.77
N THR A 124 0.20 0.01 -1.21
CA THR A 124 -0.60 -0.10 -2.42
C THR A 124 0.22 0.32 -3.63
N ASN A 125 -0.03 -0.30 -4.77
CA ASN A 125 0.70 -0.02 -6.01
C ASN A 125 -0.15 -0.36 -7.23
N HIS A 126 0.19 0.23 -8.37
CA HIS A 126 -0.46 -0.03 -9.64
C HIS A 126 0.19 -1.20 -10.40
N THR A 127 -0.62 -1.90 -11.19
CA THR A 127 -0.14 -2.90 -12.14
C THR A 127 -0.32 -2.37 -13.56
N TYR A 128 0.63 -2.69 -14.44
CA TYR A 128 0.64 -2.32 -15.84
C TYR A 128 0.63 -3.56 -16.71
N ASP A 129 -0.02 -3.48 -17.87
CA ASP A 129 0.01 -4.57 -18.83
C ASP A 129 1.38 -4.67 -19.47
N VAL A 130 1.89 -5.89 -19.61
CA VAL A 130 3.18 -6.17 -20.26
C VAL A 130 2.99 -6.11 -21.77
N ILE A 131 3.55 -5.07 -22.38
CA ILE A 131 3.47 -4.89 -23.83
C ILE A 131 4.31 -5.97 -24.54
N GLY A 132 3.74 -6.60 -25.56
CA GLY A 132 4.44 -7.64 -26.36
C GLY A 132 4.40 -9.05 -25.75
N SER A 133 3.68 -9.27 -24.66
CA SER A 133 3.44 -10.62 -24.15
C SER A 133 2.36 -11.34 -24.95
N TYR A 134 2.64 -12.56 -25.38
CA TYR A 134 1.66 -13.43 -26.06
C TYR A 134 0.46 -13.79 -25.19
N VAL A 135 0.66 -13.81 -23.87
CA VAL A 135 -0.37 -14.04 -22.86
C VAL A 135 -0.52 -12.74 -22.07
N PRO A 136 -1.76 -12.24 -21.87
CA PRO A 136 -2.00 -11.05 -21.07
C PRO A 136 -1.36 -11.21 -19.68
N ALA A 137 -0.34 -10.42 -19.41
CA ALA A 137 0.38 -10.42 -18.15
C ALA A 137 0.40 -9.02 -17.54
N LYS A 138 0.30 -8.95 -16.22
CA LYS A 138 0.40 -7.69 -15.48
C LYS A 138 1.65 -7.69 -14.61
N GLU A 139 2.36 -6.59 -14.61
CA GLU A 139 3.48 -6.36 -13.70
C GLU A 139 3.23 -5.14 -12.82
N MET A 140 3.73 -5.21 -11.59
CA MET A 140 3.68 -4.08 -10.66
C MET A 140 4.78 -3.07 -10.98
N GLY A 141 4.49 -1.79 -10.81
CA GLY A 141 5.49 -0.72 -10.88
C GLY A 141 6.56 -0.86 -9.78
N GLY A 142 7.70 -0.15 -9.97
CA GLY A 142 8.78 -0.12 -8.98
C GLY A 142 9.87 -1.18 -9.14
N GLY A 143 9.76 -2.02 -10.17
CA GLY A 143 10.80 -2.96 -10.57
C GLY A 143 11.00 -4.15 -9.62
N THR A 144 12.02 -4.97 -9.89
CA THR A 144 12.31 -6.23 -9.17
C THR A 144 12.69 -6.01 -7.70
N GLY A 145 13.27 -4.85 -7.36
CA GLY A 145 13.69 -4.55 -5.98
C GLY A 145 12.55 -4.59 -4.97
N LEU A 146 11.37 -4.08 -5.35
CA LEU A 146 10.18 -4.12 -4.52
C LEU A 146 9.64 -5.56 -4.37
N LYS A 147 9.68 -6.36 -5.44
CA LYS A 147 9.30 -7.78 -5.40
C LYS A 147 10.13 -8.56 -4.38
N TYR A 148 11.42 -8.27 -4.27
CA TYR A 148 12.30 -8.93 -3.29
C TYR A 148 12.04 -8.44 -1.86
N ALA A 149 11.79 -7.15 -1.67
CA ALA A 149 11.55 -6.55 -0.36
C ALA A 149 10.25 -7.07 0.30
N ALA A 150 9.17 -7.20 -0.48
CA ALA A 150 7.88 -7.60 0.02
C ALA A 150 7.86 -9.06 0.52
N SER A 151 7.25 -9.29 1.68
CA SER A 151 6.98 -10.63 2.22
C SER A 151 5.80 -11.29 1.51
N THR A 152 4.78 -10.51 1.17
CA THR A 152 3.58 -10.96 0.46
C THR A 152 3.21 -9.94 -0.61
N ILE A 153 2.85 -10.42 -1.80
CA ILE A 153 2.35 -9.60 -2.91
C ILE A 153 1.03 -10.20 -3.35
N ILE A 154 -0.03 -9.39 -3.28
CA ILE A 154 -1.38 -9.77 -3.68
C ILE A 154 -1.78 -8.91 -4.88
N TYR A 155 -2.14 -9.54 -5.99
CA TYR A 155 -2.75 -8.85 -7.12
C TYR A 155 -4.25 -8.86 -6.96
N LEU A 156 -4.85 -7.67 -7.10
CA LEU A 156 -6.28 -7.47 -7.03
C LEU A 156 -6.84 -7.22 -8.43
N SER A 157 -7.94 -7.89 -8.74
CA SER A 157 -8.74 -7.58 -9.91
C SER A 157 -10.21 -7.49 -9.52
N LYS A 158 -11.00 -6.72 -10.27
CA LYS A 158 -12.41 -6.51 -9.97
C LYS A 158 -13.30 -6.83 -11.15
N SER A 159 -14.49 -7.35 -10.87
CA SER A 159 -15.61 -7.47 -11.80
C SER A 159 -16.87 -6.94 -11.13
N LYS A 160 -17.85 -6.50 -11.94
CA LYS A 160 -19.10 -5.94 -11.40
C LYS A 160 -19.95 -7.05 -10.79
N GLU A 161 -20.44 -6.82 -9.56
CA GLU A 161 -21.52 -7.61 -8.96
C GLU A 161 -22.86 -7.01 -9.35
N ARG A 162 -23.80 -7.85 -9.78
CA ARG A 162 -25.12 -7.43 -10.23
C ARG A 162 -26.20 -8.16 -9.43
N ASP A 163 -27.28 -7.45 -9.16
CA ASP A 163 -28.48 -8.03 -8.54
C ASP A 163 -29.37 -8.80 -9.56
N SER A 164 -30.51 -9.28 -9.09
CA SER A 164 -31.50 -9.96 -9.91
C SER A 164 -32.11 -9.09 -11.02
N LYS A 165 -32.06 -7.76 -10.87
CA LYS A 165 -32.50 -6.77 -11.86
C LYS A 165 -31.39 -6.34 -12.81
N LYS A 166 -30.17 -6.97 -12.71
CA LYS A 166 -28.96 -6.65 -13.47
C LYS A 166 -28.36 -5.27 -13.14
N GLU A 167 -28.80 -4.63 -12.07
CA GLU A 167 -28.20 -3.40 -11.58
C GLU A 167 -26.87 -3.68 -10.89
N VAL A 168 -25.91 -2.75 -11.00
CA VAL A 168 -24.58 -2.91 -10.39
C VAL A 168 -24.68 -2.52 -8.91
N VAL A 169 -24.57 -3.50 -8.03
CA VAL A 169 -24.70 -3.33 -6.58
C VAL A 169 -23.37 -3.39 -5.84
N GLY A 170 -22.29 -3.74 -6.54
CA GLY A 170 -20.98 -3.86 -5.93
C GLY A 170 -19.91 -4.34 -6.90
N ASN A 171 -18.80 -4.79 -6.34
CA ASN A 171 -17.71 -5.44 -7.07
C ASN A 171 -17.36 -6.80 -6.43
N ILE A 172 -17.09 -7.78 -7.27
CA ILE A 172 -16.37 -8.99 -6.87
C ILE A 172 -14.88 -8.66 -6.98
N ILE A 173 -14.16 -8.75 -5.87
CA ILE A 173 -12.72 -8.53 -5.82
C ILE A 173 -12.04 -9.89 -5.77
N LYS A 174 -11.21 -10.17 -6.78
CA LYS A 174 -10.40 -11.39 -6.85
C LYS A 174 -8.99 -11.05 -6.40
N CYS A 175 -8.49 -11.79 -5.43
CA CYS A 175 -7.16 -11.66 -4.85
C CYS A 175 -6.32 -12.86 -5.27
N GLU A 176 -5.13 -12.64 -5.80
CA GLU A 176 -4.18 -13.68 -6.16
C GLU A 176 -2.83 -13.43 -5.47
N ALA A 177 -2.36 -14.40 -4.68
CA ALA A 177 -1.07 -14.34 -4.04
C ALA A 177 0.04 -14.59 -5.06
N LYS A 178 0.65 -13.53 -5.59
CA LYS A 178 1.77 -13.60 -6.55
C LYS A 178 3.10 -13.94 -5.91
N LYS A 179 3.24 -13.61 -4.64
CA LYS A 179 4.36 -13.99 -3.78
C LYS A 179 3.86 -14.12 -2.35
N SER A 180 4.35 -15.11 -1.63
CA SER A 180 4.12 -15.20 -0.21
C SER A 180 5.23 -16.01 0.48
N ARG A 181 5.70 -15.48 1.61
CA ARG A 181 6.57 -16.24 2.54
C ARG A 181 5.77 -17.00 3.58
N LEU A 182 4.45 -16.79 3.66
CA LEU A 182 3.58 -17.29 4.72
C LEU A 182 2.55 -18.31 4.23
N THR A 183 2.24 -18.33 2.93
CA THR A 183 1.22 -19.19 2.33
C THR A 183 1.63 -19.64 0.93
N VAL A 184 0.82 -20.49 0.32
CA VAL A 184 1.07 -21.02 -1.03
C VAL A 184 0.91 -19.92 -2.08
N GLU A 185 1.95 -19.72 -2.88
CA GLU A 185 1.89 -18.81 -4.03
C GLU A 185 0.89 -19.34 -5.08
N GLY A 186 0.23 -18.43 -5.79
CA GLY A 186 -0.82 -18.76 -6.76
C GLY A 186 -2.20 -18.98 -6.15
N SER A 187 -2.33 -18.97 -4.81
CA SER A 187 -3.63 -19.08 -4.14
C SER A 187 -4.54 -17.92 -4.55
N LYS A 188 -5.81 -18.24 -4.81
CA LYS A 188 -6.82 -17.27 -5.24
C LYS A 188 -8.00 -17.29 -4.30
N VAL A 189 -8.43 -16.09 -3.88
CA VAL A 189 -9.62 -15.87 -3.07
C VAL A 189 -10.44 -14.79 -3.73
N ALA A 190 -11.75 -14.88 -3.62
CA ALA A 190 -12.65 -13.81 -4.04
C ALA A 190 -13.46 -13.30 -2.85
N THR A 191 -13.81 -12.03 -2.88
CA THR A 191 -14.75 -11.43 -1.94
C THR A 191 -15.64 -10.42 -2.66
N ARG A 192 -16.77 -10.06 -2.05
CA ARG A 192 -17.67 -9.03 -2.56
C ARG A 192 -17.52 -7.76 -1.77
N LEU A 193 -17.52 -6.63 -2.47
CA LEU A 193 -17.62 -5.30 -1.88
C LEU A 193 -18.91 -4.65 -2.41
N PHE A 194 -19.89 -4.54 -1.55
CA PHE A 194 -21.13 -3.85 -1.86
C PHE A 194 -20.97 -2.34 -1.70
N PHE A 195 -21.73 -1.56 -2.46
CA PHE A 195 -21.67 -0.09 -2.41
C PHE A 195 -22.52 0.51 -1.28
N ASP A 196 -23.37 -0.32 -0.67
CA ASP A 196 -24.24 0.05 0.45
C ASP A 196 -23.62 -0.34 1.81
N GLU A 197 -24.42 -0.25 2.88
CA GLU A 197 -24.05 -0.55 4.26
C GLU A 197 -23.46 -1.94 4.50
N ARG A 198 -23.73 -2.90 3.60
CA ARG A 198 -23.16 -4.25 3.67
C ARG A 198 -21.65 -4.25 3.56
N GLY A 199 -21.08 -3.32 2.76
CA GLY A 199 -19.64 -3.17 2.60
C GLY A 199 -18.95 -4.45 2.13
N LEU A 200 -17.85 -4.83 2.80
CA LEU A 200 -17.06 -6.01 2.47
C LEU A 200 -17.70 -7.29 3.03
N ASP A 201 -18.06 -8.23 2.15
CA ASP A 201 -18.52 -9.57 2.51
C ASP A 201 -17.32 -10.44 2.88
N LYS A 202 -17.09 -10.58 4.19
CA LYS A 202 -15.91 -11.27 4.75
C LYS A 202 -15.91 -12.79 4.51
N TYR A 203 -17.06 -13.37 4.22
CA TYR A 203 -17.24 -14.82 4.14
C TYR A 203 -17.53 -15.31 2.71
N TYR A 204 -17.54 -14.42 1.75
CA TYR A 204 -17.76 -14.79 0.36
C TYR A 204 -16.62 -15.65 -0.17
N GLY A 205 -16.95 -16.84 -0.68
CA GLY A 205 -15.98 -17.77 -1.26
C GLY A 205 -15.24 -18.67 -0.25
N LEU A 206 -15.73 -18.69 1.00
CA LEU A 206 -15.33 -19.67 2.02
C LEU A 206 -16.26 -20.88 2.00
#